data_e0c212e865b73417a962e34e96376222
#
_entry.id   e0c212e865b73417a962e34e96376222
#
_cell.length_a   1.000
_cell.length_b   1.000
_cell.length_c   1.000
_cell.angle_alpha   90.00
_cell.angle_beta   90.00
_cell.angle_gamma   90.00
#
_symmetry.space_group_name_H-M   'P 1'
#
loop_
_entity.id
_entity.type
_entity.pdbx_description
1 polymer ?
#
loop_
_entity_poly.entity_id
_entity_poly.type
_entity_poly.pdbx_seq_one_letter_code
_entity_poly.pdbx_strand_id
1 'polypeptide(L)'
;MVKIGSNAKRALKDIVLSRYACYLVVQNGDPAKPVIAAGQTYFAIQTRRQELADDDAFRQLREDEKRLFLRNELKEHNKQLVEAAQQAGVATAIDFAIFQNHGYRGLYGGLDQKAIHQRKGLKKSQKILDHMGSTELEANLFRATQTEEKPKRDGGNAKTQTN
;
A
#
# COMPACT_ATOMS: atom_id res chain seq x y z
N MET A 1 -42.45 9.63 2.63
CA MET A 1 -43.33 9.93 3.78
C MET A 1 -43.18 8.82 4.82
N VAL A 2 -42.84 9.14 6.05
CA VAL A 2 -42.70 8.19 7.14
C VAL A 2 -43.92 8.25 8.06
N LYS A 3 -44.45 7.08 8.48
CA LYS A 3 -45.51 7.00 9.47
C LYS A 3 -44.98 7.34 10.87
N ILE A 4 -45.51 8.36 11.48
CA ILE A 4 -45.21 8.73 12.88
C ILE A 4 -46.47 8.45 13.67
N GLY A 5 -46.43 7.64 14.73
CA GLY A 5 -47.51 7.21 15.59
C GLY A 5 -48.92 7.70 15.20
N SER A 6 -49.96 6.98 15.56
CA SER A 6 -51.39 7.31 15.27
C SER A 6 -51.73 7.70 13.81
N ASN A 7 -51.11 7.04 12.81
CA ASN A 7 -51.38 7.20 11.35
C ASN A 7 -51.04 8.57 10.72
N ALA A 8 -50.41 9.48 11.41
CA ALA A 8 -49.94 10.74 10.80
C ALA A 8 -48.74 10.49 9.84
N LYS A 9 -48.78 11.09 8.66
CA LYS A 9 -47.69 11.03 7.67
C LYS A 9 -46.93 12.35 7.66
N ARG A 10 -45.61 12.30 7.86
CA ARG A 10 -44.74 13.48 7.74
C ARG A 10 -43.79 13.31 6.56
N ALA A 11 -43.62 14.37 5.76
CA ALA A 11 -42.56 14.45 4.76
C ALA A 11 -41.23 14.70 5.48
N LEU A 12 -40.29 13.77 5.35
CA LEU A 12 -38.92 13.99 5.78
C LEU A 12 -38.10 14.38 4.57
N LYS A 13 -37.20 15.35 4.74
CA LYS A 13 -36.15 15.59 3.78
C LYS A 13 -35.21 14.38 3.77
N ASP A 14 -35.00 13.82 2.61
CA ASP A 14 -34.07 12.70 2.41
C ASP A 14 -32.90 13.15 1.55
N ILE A 15 -31.77 12.50 1.70
CA ILE A 15 -30.53 12.81 0.97
C ILE A 15 -30.12 11.55 0.23
N VAL A 16 -29.95 11.67 -1.08
CA VAL A 16 -29.40 10.60 -1.91
C VAL A 16 -27.89 10.61 -1.77
N LEU A 17 -27.32 9.52 -1.27
CA LEU A 17 -25.89 9.36 -1.10
C LEU A 17 -25.28 8.52 -2.23
N SER A 18 -24.07 8.86 -2.67
CA SER A 18 -23.28 7.97 -3.51
C SER A 18 -22.88 6.70 -2.72
N ARG A 19 -22.55 5.61 -3.43
CA ARG A 19 -22.04 4.38 -2.79
C ARG A 19 -20.82 4.65 -1.89
N TYR A 20 -19.90 5.53 -2.33
CA TYR A 20 -18.73 5.93 -1.55
C TYR A 20 -19.11 6.70 -0.27
N ALA A 21 -20.07 7.61 -0.36
CA ALA A 21 -20.56 8.32 0.82
C ALA A 21 -21.25 7.36 1.82
N CYS A 22 -22.02 6.39 1.34
CA CYS A 22 -22.61 5.32 2.19
C CYS A 22 -21.50 4.52 2.89
N TYR A 23 -20.44 4.15 2.18
CA TYR A 23 -19.28 3.47 2.76
C TYR A 23 -18.67 4.27 3.91
N LEU A 24 -18.38 5.55 3.71
CA LEU A 24 -17.79 6.42 4.75
C LEU A 24 -18.72 6.56 5.98
N VAL A 25 -20.01 6.77 5.75
CA VAL A 25 -21.00 6.87 6.84
C VAL A 25 -21.06 5.57 7.65
N VAL A 26 -21.08 4.42 6.98
CA VAL A 26 -21.16 3.11 7.64
C VAL A 26 -19.87 2.80 8.40
N GLN A 27 -18.68 3.07 7.81
CA GLN A 27 -17.41 2.79 8.47
C GLN A 27 -17.18 3.63 9.75
N ASN A 28 -17.72 4.85 9.79
CA ASN A 28 -17.63 5.76 10.95
C ASN A 28 -18.88 5.70 11.85
N GLY A 29 -19.84 4.85 11.55
CA GLY A 29 -21.07 4.73 12.29
C GLY A 29 -20.95 3.81 13.53
N ASP A 30 -21.88 3.99 14.47
CA ASP A 30 -21.97 3.18 15.69
C ASP A 30 -22.37 1.73 15.37
N PRO A 31 -21.50 0.72 15.59
CA PRO A 31 -21.79 -0.68 15.30
C PRO A 31 -22.89 -1.29 16.19
N ALA A 32 -23.26 -0.65 17.29
CA ALA A 32 -24.41 -1.06 18.10
C ALA A 32 -25.74 -0.91 17.36
N LYS A 33 -25.78 -0.11 16.30
CA LYS A 33 -26.96 0.03 15.44
C LYS A 33 -27.00 -1.09 14.39
N PRO A 34 -28.06 -1.94 14.35
CA PRO A 34 -28.08 -3.11 13.45
C PRO A 34 -27.86 -2.78 11.97
N VAL A 35 -28.37 -1.63 11.49
CA VAL A 35 -28.18 -1.18 10.10
C VAL A 35 -26.72 -0.84 9.80
N ILE A 36 -25.99 -0.27 10.76
CA ILE A 36 -24.57 0.05 10.64
C ILE A 36 -23.75 -1.24 10.66
N ALA A 37 -23.98 -2.13 11.63
CA ALA A 37 -23.32 -3.44 11.70
C ALA A 37 -23.50 -4.26 10.40
N ALA A 38 -24.72 -4.32 9.88
CA ALA A 38 -25.01 -5.00 8.62
C ALA A 38 -24.26 -4.35 7.43
N GLY A 39 -24.20 -3.03 7.38
CA GLY A 39 -23.45 -2.29 6.37
C GLY A 39 -21.95 -2.50 6.45
N GLN A 40 -21.36 -2.51 7.64
CA GLN A 40 -19.94 -2.81 7.85
C GLN A 40 -19.59 -4.22 7.39
N THR A 41 -20.42 -5.21 7.76
CA THR A 41 -20.29 -6.60 7.29
C THR A 41 -20.38 -6.69 5.77
N TYR A 42 -21.35 -6.01 5.15
CA TYR A 42 -21.51 -5.98 3.69
C TYR A 42 -20.24 -5.45 3.01
N PHE A 43 -19.72 -4.31 3.44
CA PHE A 43 -18.52 -3.72 2.82
C PHE A 43 -17.27 -4.58 3.05
N ALA A 44 -17.09 -5.18 4.24
CA ALA A 44 -16.00 -6.09 4.51
C ALA A 44 -16.03 -7.31 3.56
N ILE A 45 -17.20 -7.91 3.34
CA ILE A 45 -17.36 -9.03 2.41
C ILE A 45 -17.04 -8.60 0.96
N GLN A 46 -17.51 -7.42 0.51
CA GLN A 46 -17.25 -6.94 -0.83
C GLN A 46 -15.76 -6.64 -1.05
N THR A 47 -15.08 -6.03 -0.06
CA THR A 47 -13.63 -5.80 -0.11
C THR A 47 -12.89 -7.12 -0.25
N ARG A 48 -13.22 -8.11 0.60
CA ARG A 48 -12.56 -9.43 0.53
C ARG A 48 -12.80 -10.15 -0.80
N ARG A 49 -13.99 -10.05 -1.37
CA ARG A 49 -14.26 -10.61 -2.71
C ARG A 49 -13.43 -9.95 -3.79
N GLN A 50 -13.24 -8.63 -3.72
CA GLN A 50 -12.42 -7.90 -4.68
C GLN A 50 -10.94 -8.29 -4.54
N GLU A 51 -10.42 -8.34 -3.33
CA GLU A 51 -9.05 -8.80 -3.06
C GLU A 51 -8.78 -10.19 -3.65
N LEU A 52 -9.70 -11.15 -3.44
CA LEU A 52 -9.55 -12.50 -4.01
C LEU A 52 -9.60 -12.51 -5.53
N ALA A 53 -10.46 -11.70 -6.14
CA ALA A 53 -10.53 -11.58 -7.59
C ALA A 53 -9.26 -10.97 -8.18
N ASP A 54 -8.70 -9.95 -7.52
CA ASP A 54 -7.45 -9.29 -7.95
C ASP A 54 -6.26 -10.26 -7.81
N ASP A 55 -6.19 -11.03 -6.72
CA ASP A 55 -5.19 -12.08 -6.50
C ASP A 55 -5.25 -13.17 -7.58
N ASP A 56 -6.46 -13.63 -7.93
CA ASP A 56 -6.65 -14.66 -8.98
C ASP A 56 -6.29 -14.13 -10.36
N ALA A 57 -6.65 -12.87 -10.68
CA ALA A 57 -6.27 -12.24 -11.92
C ALA A 57 -4.73 -12.12 -12.02
N PHE A 58 -4.06 -11.71 -10.94
CA PHE A 58 -2.59 -11.64 -10.91
C PHE A 58 -1.94 -13.01 -11.09
N ARG A 59 -2.47 -14.07 -10.45
CA ARG A 59 -1.93 -15.44 -10.58
C ARG A 59 -2.04 -15.97 -12.03
N GLN A 60 -3.04 -15.54 -12.78
CA GLN A 60 -3.26 -15.96 -14.16
C GLN A 60 -2.37 -15.21 -15.18
N LEU A 61 -1.72 -14.12 -14.79
CA LEU A 61 -0.79 -13.40 -15.66
C LEU A 61 0.41 -14.28 -16.04
N ARG A 62 0.89 -14.11 -17.28
CA ARG A 62 2.16 -14.71 -17.69
C ARG A 62 3.34 -14.03 -16.99
N GLU A 63 4.49 -14.70 -16.97
CA GLU A 63 5.68 -14.23 -16.24
C GLU A 63 6.13 -12.81 -16.66
N ASP A 64 6.12 -12.52 -17.95
CA ASP A 64 6.47 -11.20 -18.48
C ASP A 64 5.48 -10.09 -18.06
N GLU A 65 4.19 -10.41 -18.02
CA GLU A 65 3.13 -9.51 -17.54
C GLU A 65 3.26 -9.27 -16.01
N LYS A 66 3.50 -10.33 -15.23
CA LYS A 66 3.78 -10.23 -13.78
C LYS A 66 4.99 -9.33 -13.51
N ARG A 67 6.08 -9.54 -14.24
CA ARG A 67 7.30 -8.72 -14.11
C ARG A 67 7.03 -7.27 -14.44
N LEU A 68 6.27 -6.97 -15.49
CA LEU A 68 5.92 -5.60 -15.86
C LEU A 68 5.07 -4.93 -14.77
N PHE A 69 4.05 -5.62 -14.27
CA PHE A 69 3.20 -5.14 -13.19
C PHE A 69 4.02 -4.84 -11.94
N LEU A 70 4.76 -5.81 -11.42
CA LEU A 70 5.58 -5.69 -10.20
C LEU A 70 6.67 -4.61 -10.33
N ARG A 71 7.25 -4.45 -11.53
CA ARG A 71 8.23 -3.40 -11.77
C ARG A 71 7.62 -2.01 -11.70
N ASN A 72 6.40 -1.82 -12.19
CA ASN A 72 5.69 -0.56 -12.11
C ASN A 72 5.31 -0.24 -10.66
N GLU A 73 4.79 -1.21 -9.91
CA GLU A 73 4.51 -1.09 -8.48
C GLU A 73 5.77 -0.73 -7.69
N LEU A 74 6.86 -1.45 -7.90
CA LEU A 74 8.14 -1.18 -7.24
C LEU A 74 8.69 0.22 -7.56
N LYS A 75 8.49 0.71 -8.78
CA LYS A 75 8.87 2.08 -9.17
C LYS A 75 8.10 3.12 -8.35
N GLU A 76 6.79 2.93 -8.17
CA GLU A 76 5.96 3.85 -7.40
C GLU A 76 6.32 3.81 -5.91
N HIS A 77 6.48 2.63 -5.33
CA HIS A 77 6.93 2.48 -3.94
C HIS A 77 8.33 3.03 -3.69
N ASN A 78 9.26 2.87 -4.63
CA ASN A 78 10.57 3.51 -4.50
C ASN A 78 10.50 5.04 -4.52
N LYS A 79 9.56 5.64 -5.23
CA LYS A 79 9.33 7.09 -5.22
C LYS A 79 8.80 7.54 -3.84
N GLN A 80 7.80 6.84 -3.30
CA GLN A 80 7.29 7.10 -1.94
C GLN A 80 8.37 6.90 -0.88
N LEU A 81 9.24 5.89 -1.06
CA LEU A 81 10.38 5.63 -0.19
C LEU A 81 11.40 6.77 -0.21
N VAL A 82 11.65 7.41 -1.37
CA VAL A 82 12.49 8.62 -1.46
C VAL A 82 11.88 9.74 -0.64
N GLU A 83 10.60 10.00 -0.79
CA GLU A 83 9.87 11.04 -0.05
C GLU A 83 9.92 10.79 1.46
N ALA A 84 9.67 9.56 1.90
CA ALA A 84 9.75 9.17 3.31
C ALA A 84 11.18 9.31 3.88
N ALA A 85 12.20 8.92 3.11
CA ALA A 85 13.60 9.06 3.51
C ALA A 85 14.01 10.53 3.64
N GLN A 86 13.56 11.41 2.73
CA GLN A 86 13.79 12.85 2.81
C GLN A 86 13.15 13.45 4.07
N GLN A 87 11.92 13.07 4.39
CA GLN A 87 11.23 13.49 5.61
C GLN A 87 11.96 13.01 6.88
N ALA A 88 12.63 11.85 6.82
CA ALA A 88 13.45 11.31 7.90
C ALA A 88 14.88 11.90 7.99
N GLY A 89 15.22 12.90 7.16
CA GLY A 89 16.50 13.62 7.21
C GLY A 89 17.57 13.10 6.24
N VAL A 90 17.25 12.20 5.31
CA VAL A 90 18.16 11.78 4.23
C VAL A 90 18.23 12.89 3.19
N ALA A 91 19.25 13.74 3.26
CA ALA A 91 19.29 14.99 2.49
C ALA A 91 20.10 14.92 1.19
N THR A 92 21.12 14.05 1.11
CA THR A 92 22.02 13.99 -0.04
C THR A 92 21.80 12.74 -0.90
N ALA A 93 22.19 12.82 -2.17
CA ALA A 93 22.17 11.65 -3.08
C ALA A 93 23.03 10.49 -2.57
N ILE A 94 24.11 10.81 -1.86
CA ILE A 94 25.02 9.80 -1.27
C ILE A 94 24.32 9.10 -0.11
N ASP A 95 23.68 9.84 0.81
CA ASP A 95 22.94 9.28 1.94
C ASP A 95 21.81 8.38 1.43
N PHE A 96 21.11 8.81 0.37
CA PHE A 96 20.06 8.02 -0.25
C PHE A 96 20.61 6.72 -0.89
N ALA A 97 21.76 6.77 -1.54
CA ALA A 97 22.43 5.58 -2.07
C ALA A 97 22.85 4.61 -0.96
N ILE A 98 23.35 5.12 0.17
CA ILE A 98 23.68 4.33 1.37
C ILE A 98 22.42 3.67 1.93
N PHE A 99 21.34 4.44 2.09
CA PHE A 99 20.05 3.95 2.55
C PHE A 99 19.49 2.82 1.68
N GLN A 100 19.48 3.00 0.35
CA GLN A 100 19.08 1.98 -0.61
C GLN A 100 19.95 0.71 -0.51
N ASN A 101 21.27 0.87 -0.38
CA ASN A 101 22.20 -0.25 -0.26
C ASN A 101 22.00 -1.05 1.04
N HIS A 102 21.62 -0.41 2.14
CA HIS A 102 21.23 -1.12 3.36
C HIS A 102 20.02 -2.02 3.12
N GLY A 103 19.02 -1.55 2.39
CA GLY A 103 17.88 -2.35 1.99
C GLY A 103 18.26 -3.55 1.13
N TYR A 104 19.13 -3.38 0.14
CA TYR A 104 19.63 -4.49 -0.68
C TYR A 104 20.44 -5.49 0.14
N ARG A 105 21.33 -5.03 1.00
CA ARG A 105 22.13 -5.92 1.86
C ARG A 105 21.26 -6.79 2.76
N GLY A 106 20.17 -6.23 3.31
CA GLY A 106 19.20 -6.99 4.11
C GLY A 106 18.53 -8.11 3.31
N LEU A 107 18.11 -7.81 2.07
CA LEU A 107 17.40 -8.78 1.23
C LEU A 107 18.32 -9.81 0.57
N TYR A 108 19.55 -9.41 0.19
CA TYR A 108 20.49 -10.23 -0.60
C TYR A 108 21.68 -10.76 0.22
N GLY A 109 21.53 -10.94 1.52
CA GLY A 109 22.55 -11.55 2.35
C GLY A 109 23.88 -10.78 2.35
N GLY A 110 23.83 -9.46 2.47
CA GLY A 110 25.01 -8.58 2.53
C GLY A 110 25.42 -7.95 1.20
N LEU A 111 24.81 -8.34 0.06
CA LEU A 111 25.14 -7.78 -1.24
C LEU A 111 24.49 -6.40 -1.43
N ASP A 112 25.29 -5.41 -1.79
CA ASP A 112 24.80 -4.11 -2.24
C ASP A 112 24.41 -4.12 -3.73
N GLN A 113 23.85 -3.02 -4.21
CA GLN A 113 23.40 -2.88 -5.60
C GLN A 113 24.52 -3.22 -6.62
N LYS A 114 25.77 -2.81 -6.36
CA LYS A 114 26.91 -3.05 -7.25
C LYS A 114 27.27 -4.54 -7.29
N ALA A 115 27.30 -5.20 -6.13
CA ALA A 115 27.58 -6.61 -6.01
C ALA A 115 26.48 -7.48 -6.67
N ILE A 116 25.21 -7.10 -6.52
CA ILE A 116 24.09 -7.74 -7.22
C ILE A 116 24.23 -7.60 -8.74
N HIS A 117 24.57 -6.39 -9.21
CA HIS A 117 24.78 -6.12 -10.63
C HIS A 117 25.90 -6.99 -11.22
N GLN A 118 27.03 -7.11 -10.51
CA GLN A 118 28.15 -7.98 -10.88
C GLN A 118 27.77 -9.45 -10.88
N ARG A 119 27.07 -9.92 -9.81
CA ARG A 119 26.62 -11.31 -9.69
C ARG A 119 25.69 -11.73 -10.82
N LYS A 120 24.87 -10.80 -11.31
CA LYS A 120 23.98 -11.02 -12.46
C LYS A 120 24.71 -10.90 -13.82
N GLY A 121 26.00 -10.56 -13.85
CA GLY A 121 26.79 -10.40 -15.10
C GLY A 121 26.30 -9.28 -16.00
N LEU A 122 25.72 -8.22 -15.44
CA LEU A 122 25.07 -7.15 -16.21
C LEU A 122 26.09 -6.15 -16.78
N LYS A 123 25.82 -5.62 -17.98
CA LYS A 123 26.56 -4.50 -18.58
C LYS A 123 26.28 -3.21 -17.81
N LYS A 124 27.22 -2.26 -17.79
CA LYS A 124 27.11 -0.98 -17.06
C LYS A 124 25.82 -0.19 -17.34
N SER A 125 25.25 -0.31 -18.54
CA SER A 125 24.03 0.37 -18.95
C SER A 125 22.75 -0.34 -18.48
N GLN A 126 22.84 -1.58 -18.01
CA GLN A 126 21.68 -2.38 -17.61
C GLN A 126 21.34 -2.16 -16.14
N LYS A 127 20.04 -2.01 -15.85
CA LYS A 127 19.56 -1.83 -14.49
C LYS A 127 19.19 -3.19 -13.88
N ILE A 128 19.51 -3.41 -12.62
CA ILE A 128 19.25 -4.69 -11.93
C ILE A 128 17.76 -5.08 -11.95
N LEU A 129 16.84 -4.12 -11.82
CA LEU A 129 15.41 -4.36 -11.82
C LEU A 129 14.88 -4.91 -13.16
N ASP A 130 15.54 -4.58 -14.26
CA ASP A 130 15.16 -5.07 -15.59
C ASP A 130 15.52 -6.56 -15.80
N HIS A 131 16.37 -7.10 -14.91
CA HIS A 131 16.89 -8.47 -14.95
C HIS A 131 16.49 -9.28 -13.72
N MET A 132 15.35 -8.93 -13.10
CA MET A 132 14.73 -9.66 -12.00
C MET A 132 13.51 -10.44 -12.51
N GLY A 133 13.32 -11.66 -12.01
CA GLY A 133 12.08 -12.41 -12.18
C GLY A 133 10.95 -11.87 -11.28
N SER A 134 9.72 -12.34 -11.47
CA SER A 134 8.56 -11.90 -10.68
C SER A 134 8.79 -12.09 -9.18
N THR A 135 9.23 -13.26 -8.74
CA THR A 135 9.50 -13.55 -7.32
C THR A 135 10.55 -12.62 -6.72
N GLU A 136 11.61 -12.28 -7.47
CA GLU A 136 12.64 -11.36 -7.01
C GLU A 136 12.11 -9.92 -6.92
N LEU A 137 11.24 -9.53 -7.84
CA LEU A 137 10.55 -8.23 -7.82
C LEU A 137 9.56 -8.14 -6.64
N GLU A 138 8.80 -9.20 -6.35
CA GLU A 138 7.93 -9.29 -5.17
C GLU A 138 8.69 -9.10 -3.87
N ALA A 139 9.84 -9.77 -3.71
CA ALA A 139 10.69 -9.62 -2.54
C ALA A 139 11.23 -8.17 -2.39
N ASN A 140 11.59 -7.53 -3.50
CA ASN A 140 12.01 -6.12 -3.50
C ASN A 140 10.85 -5.17 -3.21
N LEU A 141 9.65 -5.46 -3.69
CA LEU A 141 8.44 -4.70 -3.39
C LEU A 141 8.11 -4.78 -1.90
N PHE A 142 8.09 -5.99 -1.33
CA PHE A 142 7.91 -6.18 0.10
C PHE A 142 8.94 -5.39 0.93
N ARG A 143 10.23 -5.44 0.55
CA ARG A 143 11.27 -4.63 1.18
C ARG A 143 10.95 -3.14 1.13
N ALA A 144 10.54 -2.62 -0.01
CA ALA A 144 10.25 -1.21 -0.20
C ALA A 144 9.08 -0.75 0.68
N THR A 145 7.98 -1.50 0.71
CA THR A 145 6.79 -1.20 1.53
C THR A 145 7.10 -1.23 3.03
N GLN A 146 7.82 -2.25 3.52
CA GLN A 146 8.19 -2.34 4.94
C GLN A 146 9.14 -1.20 5.37
N THR A 147 10.02 -0.76 4.48
CA THR A 147 10.95 0.34 4.76
C THR A 147 10.25 1.70 4.74
N GLU A 148 9.22 1.88 3.91
CA GLU A 148 8.40 3.09 3.85
C GLU A 148 7.57 3.30 5.11
N GLU A 149 7.01 2.23 5.70
CA GLU A 149 6.17 2.30 6.89
C GLU A 149 6.96 2.64 8.17
N LYS A 150 8.22 2.24 8.27
CA LYS A 150 9.04 2.40 9.46
C LYS A 150 9.27 3.86 9.87
N PRO A 151 9.64 4.79 9.00
CA PRO A 151 9.79 6.21 9.36
C PRO A 151 8.50 6.86 9.81
N LYS A 152 7.35 6.45 9.25
CA LYS A 152 6.03 6.96 9.65
C LYS A 152 5.66 6.55 11.08
N ARG A 153 6.09 5.37 11.54
CA ARG A 153 5.87 4.88 12.92
C ARG A 153 6.75 5.58 13.93
N ASP A 154 8.03 5.78 13.63
CA ASP A 154 9.00 6.37 14.56
C ASP A 154 8.80 7.89 14.67
N GLY A 155 8.39 8.58 13.61
CA GLY A 155 8.04 10.01 13.62
C GLY A 155 6.79 10.34 14.46
N GLY A 156 5.87 9.38 14.65
CA GLY A 156 4.71 9.53 15.54
C GLY A 156 5.07 9.49 17.03
N ASN A 157 6.09 8.75 17.42
CA ASN A 157 6.52 8.59 18.81
C ASN A 157 7.44 9.72 19.30
N ALA A 158 8.15 10.42 18.41
CA ALA A 158 9.05 11.51 18.81
C ALA A 158 8.31 12.78 19.29
N LYS A 159 7.02 12.93 18.97
CA LYS A 159 6.21 14.10 19.40
C LYS A 159 5.55 13.95 20.77
N THR A 160 5.65 12.79 21.42
CA THR A 160 4.96 12.51 22.70
C THR A 160 5.88 12.57 23.92
N GLN A 161 7.18 12.89 23.75
CA GLN A 161 8.14 12.95 24.87
C GLN A 161 8.68 14.36 25.18
N THR A 162 7.97 15.41 24.77
CA THR A 162 8.29 16.78 25.22
C THR A 162 7.06 17.39 25.84
N ASN A 163 6.81 17.03 27.10
CA ASN A 163 6.14 17.85 28.13
C ASN A 163 6.54 17.32 29.49
#